data_7a6bc9c127378b5542dced0420f2f23e
#
_entry.id   7a6bc9c127378b5542dced0420f2f23e
#
_cell.length_a   1.000
_cell.length_b   1.000
_cell.length_c   1.000
_cell.angle_alpha   90.00
_cell.angle_beta   90.00
_cell.angle_gamma   90.00
#
_symmetry.space_group_name_H-M   'P 1'
#
loop_
_entity.id
_entity.type
_entity.pdbx_description
1 polymer ?
#
loop_
_entity_poly.entity_id
_entity_poly.type
_entity_poly.pdbx_seq_one_letter_code
_entity_poly.pdbx_strand_id
1 'polypeptide(L)'
;KENEKDEFLKKILIAWNFCVAINSVHNAGQVCGDLNPNNITVNPNKGTVTLVDTDSYHITKRNGNQNLIYRCKVGIPEYLAPEIHEKMKKYKRLDTAPLPTFTRQTDLFALAIHIFALLMNGHHPFTCAVDLSKNCVSLPVPQPIENIRNGFFPFYMNRRGFTIPKYAPDFNQLPEKIRKLFIRAFVDGHKNPQVRPDAAEWYNALHEMRLSL
;
A
#
# COMPACT_ATOMS: atom_id res chain seq x y z
N LYS A 1 -26.37 3.15 -11.67
CA LYS A 1 -25.91 4.32 -10.88
C LYS A 1 -26.04 4.09 -9.37
N GLU A 2 -27.21 3.68 -8.86
CA GLU A 2 -27.41 3.39 -7.42
C GLU A 2 -26.55 2.20 -6.97
N ASN A 3 -26.53 1.13 -7.75
CA ASN A 3 -25.71 -0.06 -7.49
C ASN A 3 -24.18 0.23 -7.53
N GLU A 4 -23.73 1.13 -8.39
CA GLU A 4 -22.31 1.55 -8.47
C GLU A 4 -21.89 2.37 -7.24
N LYS A 5 -22.78 3.23 -6.74
CA LYS A 5 -22.57 4.01 -5.52
C LYS A 5 -22.48 3.09 -4.31
N ASP A 6 -23.37 2.12 -4.19
CA ASP A 6 -23.38 1.15 -3.09
C ASP A 6 -22.11 0.27 -3.09
N GLU A 7 -21.66 -0.14 -4.28
CA GLU A 7 -20.41 -0.88 -4.42
C GLU A 7 -19.21 -0.04 -3.99
N PHE A 8 -19.18 1.24 -4.37
CA PHE A 8 -18.11 2.14 -3.99
C PHE A 8 -18.10 2.42 -2.48
N LEU A 9 -19.27 2.61 -1.87
CA LEU A 9 -19.42 2.74 -0.42
C LEU A 9 -18.93 1.50 0.34
N LYS A 10 -19.14 0.30 -0.19
CA LYS A 10 -18.59 -0.95 0.36
C LYS A 10 -17.06 -0.98 0.29
N LYS A 11 -16.47 -0.53 -0.81
CA LYS A 11 -15.00 -0.43 -0.96
C LYS A 11 -14.40 0.53 0.06
N ILE A 12 -15.05 1.67 0.29
CA ILE A 12 -14.64 2.64 1.33
C ILE A 12 -14.74 2.01 2.72
N LEU A 13 -15.81 1.28 3.01
CA LEU A 13 -16.00 0.60 4.29
C LEU A 13 -14.91 -0.46 4.54
N ILE A 14 -14.56 -1.25 3.51
CA ILE A 14 -13.49 -2.23 3.59
C ILE A 14 -12.15 -1.53 3.86
N ALA A 15 -11.82 -0.47 3.11
CA ALA A 15 -10.61 0.32 3.32
C ALA A 15 -10.54 0.90 4.74
N TRP A 16 -11.65 1.40 5.24
CA TRP A 16 -11.79 1.94 6.59
C TRP A 16 -11.53 0.88 7.67
N ASN A 17 -12.16 -0.30 7.55
CA ASN A 17 -11.95 -1.42 8.47
C ASN A 17 -10.51 -1.97 8.38
N PHE A 18 -9.88 -1.90 7.21
CA PHE A 18 -8.49 -2.27 7.07
C PHE A 18 -7.56 -1.34 7.86
N CYS A 19 -7.83 -0.02 7.83
CA CYS A 19 -7.11 0.94 8.68
C CYS A 19 -7.27 0.60 10.17
N VAL A 20 -8.47 0.20 10.63
CA VAL A 20 -8.70 -0.22 12.03
C VAL A 20 -7.86 -1.44 12.37
N ALA A 21 -7.81 -2.45 11.50
CA ALA A 21 -7.03 -3.66 11.74
C ALA A 21 -5.53 -3.36 11.85
N ILE A 22 -4.97 -2.58 10.92
CA ILE A 22 -3.55 -2.19 10.96
C ILE A 22 -3.23 -1.32 12.17
N ASN A 23 -4.10 -0.36 12.51
CA ASN A 23 -3.90 0.48 13.69
C ASN A 23 -3.86 -0.37 14.98
N SER A 24 -4.68 -1.42 15.07
CA SER A 24 -4.69 -2.32 16.22
C SER A 24 -3.36 -3.08 16.37
N VAL A 25 -2.78 -3.58 15.27
CA VAL A 25 -1.47 -4.23 15.26
C VAL A 25 -0.38 -3.25 15.69
N HIS A 26 -0.39 -2.03 15.12
CA HIS A 26 0.59 -1.01 15.42
C HIS A 26 0.50 -0.51 16.87
N ASN A 27 -0.71 -0.37 17.43
CA ASN A 27 -0.91 0.02 18.84
C ASN A 27 -0.44 -1.04 19.82
N ALA A 28 -0.47 -2.32 19.41
CA ALA A 28 0.15 -3.41 20.16
C ALA A 28 1.68 -3.44 20.04
N GLY A 29 2.29 -2.47 19.35
CA GLY A 29 3.74 -2.38 19.14
C GLY A 29 4.29 -3.38 18.13
N GLN A 30 3.43 -4.01 17.32
CA GLN A 30 3.81 -5.04 16.35
C GLN A 30 3.75 -4.51 14.90
N VAL A 31 4.30 -5.28 13.98
CA VAL A 31 4.38 -4.99 12.54
C VAL A 31 3.97 -6.24 11.77
N CYS A 32 3.10 -6.08 10.75
CA CYS A 32 2.67 -7.21 9.92
C CYS A 32 3.83 -7.71 9.04
N GLY A 33 4.49 -6.80 8.32
CA GLY A 33 5.60 -7.12 7.43
C GLY A 33 5.16 -7.61 6.05
N ASP A 34 4.55 -8.78 5.96
CA ASP A 34 4.04 -9.33 4.70
C ASP A 34 2.55 -9.02 4.49
N LEU A 35 2.24 -7.75 4.28
CA LEU A 35 0.89 -7.27 4.08
C LEU A 35 0.50 -7.35 2.60
N ASN A 36 0.19 -8.56 2.14
CA ASN A 36 -0.22 -8.85 0.77
C ASN A 36 -1.67 -9.39 0.71
N PRO A 37 -2.33 -9.43 -0.47
CA PRO A 37 -3.74 -9.84 -0.58
C PRO A 37 -4.06 -11.23 -0.05
N ASN A 38 -3.10 -12.18 -0.07
CA ASN A 38 -3.34 -13.54 0.40
C ASN A 38 -3.47 -13.60 1.94
N ASN A 39 -2.91 -12.61 2.63
CA ASN A 39 -2.90 -12.51 4.09
C ASN A 39 -4.05 -11.62 4.61
N ILE A 40 -4.99 -11.24 3.75
CA ILE A 40 -6.13 -10.38 4.07
C ILE A 40 -7.41 -11.06 3.59
N THR A 41 -8.33 -11.31 4.51
CA THR A 41 -9.67 -11.80 4.14
C THR A 41 -10.71 -10.72 4.40
N VAL A 42 -11.71 -10.67 3.52
CA VAL A 42 -12.78 -9.68 3.58
C VAL A 42 -14.14 -10.37 3.55
N ASN A 43 -15.02 -9.98 4.45
CA ASN A 43 -16.44 -10.32 4.32
C ASN A 43 -17.15 -9.23 3.49
N PRO A 44 -17.53 -9.49 2.24
CA PRO A 44 -18.05 -8.46 1.34
C PRO A 44 -19.42 -7.90 1.78
N ASN A 45 -20.18 -8.66 2.58
CA ASN A 45 -21.50 -8.23 3.06
C ASN A 45 -21.39 -7.28 4.26
N LYS A 46 -20.43 -7.53 5.16
CA LYS A 46 -20.21 -6.75 6.38
C LYS A 46 -19.09 -5.71 6.24
N GLY A 47 -18.28 -5.80 5.19
CA GLY A 47 -17.07 -4.98 5.02
C GLY A 47 -15.98 -5.26 6.05
N THR A 48 -16.09 -6.32 6.86
CA THR A 48 -15.09 -6.65 7.87
C THR A 48 -13.83 -7.21 7.23
N VAL A 49 -12.68 -6.81 7.77
CA VAL A 49 -11.35 -7.22 7.35
C VAL A 49 -10.71 -8.06 8.45
N THR A 50 -10.13 -9.19 8.07
CA THR A 50 -9.37 -10.06 8.97
C THR A 50 -7.97 -10.27 8.40
N LEU A 51 -6.96 -10.00 9.20
CA LEU A 51 -5.58 -10.32 8.89
C LEU A 51 -5.32 -11.76 9.28
N VAL A 52 -4.78 -12.54 8.34
CA VAL A 52 -4.46 -13.96 8.52
C VAL A 52 -2.96 -14.18 8.34
N ASP A 53 -2.47 -15.42 8.55
CA ASP A 53 -1.05 -15.79 8.42
C ASP A 53 -0.11 -14.96 9.34
N THR A 54 -0.49 -14.89 10.63
CA THR A 54 0.22 -14.07 11.63
C THR A 54 1.59 -14.61 12.02
N ASP A 55 1.96 -15.82 11.64
CA ASP A 55 3.30 -16.40 11.84
C ASP A 55 4.37 -15.78 10.92
N SER A 56 3.97 -15.06 9.86
CA SER A 56 4.86 -14.22 9.06
C SER A 56 5.13 -12.83 9.64
N TYR A 57 4.50 -12.45 10.75
CA TYR A 57 4.61 -11.11 11.33
C TYR A 57 6.01 -10.82 11.88
N HIS A 58 6.37 -9.52 11.90
CA HIS A 58 7.57 -9.02 12.55
C HIS A 58 7.25 -8.62 13.99
N ILE A 59 7.38 -9.59 14.90
CA ILE A 59 6.96 -9.48 16.31
C ILE A 59 8.14 -9.12 17.21
N THR A 60 7.94 -8.13 18.06
CA THR A 60 8.89 -7.79 19.14
C THR A 60 8.27 -8.17 20.48
N LYS A 61 8.87 -9.15 21.17
CA LYS A 61 8.47 -9.58 22.51
C LYS A 61 9.49 -9.11 23.52
N ARG A 62 9.02 -8.36 24.54
CA ARG A 62 9.87 -7.99 25.66
C ARG A 62 10.13 -9.20 26.55
N ASN A 63 11.39 -9.47 26.86
CA ASN A 63 11.82 -10.56 27.75
C ASN A 63 12.81 -9.98 28.78
N GLY A 64 12.30 -9.54 29.93
CA GLY A 64 13.09 -8.81 30.93
C GLY A 64 13.66 -7.52 30.34
N ASN A 65 14.98 -7.37 30.37
CA ASN A 65 15.70 -6.21 29.80
C ASN A 65 16.09 -6.36 28.31
N GLN A 66 15.71 -7.45 27.67
CA GLN A 66 16.03 -7.73 26.28
C GLN A 66 14.77 -7.83 25.44
N ASN A 67 14.87 -7.48 24.16
CA ASN A 67 13.81 -7.69 23.17
C ASN A 67 14.13 -8.96 22.35
N LEU A 68 13.20 -9.90 22.35
CA LEU A 68 13.20 -11.04 21.44
C LEU A 68 12.44 -10.66 20.18
N ILE A 69 13.08 -10.74 19.01
CA ILE A 69 12.52 -10.35 17.75
C ILE A 69 12.29 -11.57 16.86
N TYR A 70 11.02 -11.82 16.55
CA TYR A 70 10.61 -12.80 15.54
C TYR A 70 10.47 -12.05 14.21
N ARG A 71 11.34 -12.38 13.26
CA ARG A 71 11.48 -11.60 12.03
C ARG A 71 10.50 -12.07 10.96
N CYS A 72 9.79 -11.14 10.35
CA CYS A 72 9.22 -11.37 9.01
C CYS A 72 10.38 -11.63 8.02
N LYS A 73 10.29 -12.69 7.23
CA LYS A 73 11.34 -13.15 6.30
C LYS A 73 10.91 -13.13 4.85
N VAL A 74 9.63 -12.93 4.61
CA VAL A 74 8.94 -13.06 3.33
C VAL A 74 8.19 -11.80 2.98
N GLY A 75 7.73 -11.70 1.74
CA GLY A 75 6.85 -10.65 1.25
C GLY A 75 6.69 -10.73 -0.25
N ILE A 76 5.49 -10.41 -0.74
CA ILE A 76 5.23 -10.30 -2.17
C ILE A 76 5.80 -8.96 -2.67
N PRO A 77 6.73 -8.98 -3.64
CA PRO A 77 7.51 -7.81 -4.02
C PRO A 77 6.67 -6.57 -4.39
N GLU A 78 5.52 -6.75 -4.99
CA GLU A 78 4.62 -5.67 -5.40
C GLU A 78 4.01 -4.89 -4.22
N TYR A 79 4.03 -5.47 -3.01
CA TYR A 79 3.50 -4.86 -1.78
C TYR A 79 4.59 -4.39 -0.82
N LEU A 80 5.86 -4.66 -1.15
CA LEU A 80 6.99 -4.26 -0.32
C LEU A 80 7.35 -2.79 -0.55
N ALA A 81 7.64 -2.11 0.54
CA ALA A 81 8.11 -0.72 0.50
C ALA A 81 9.51 -0.60 -0.15
N PRO A 82 9.84 0.55 -0.76
CA PRO A 82 11.12 0.76 -1.46
C PRO A 82 12.34 0.40 -0.63
N GLU A 83 12.34 0.75 0.66
CA GLU A 83 13.45 0.45 1.58
C GLU A 83 13.63 -1.05 1.83
N ILE A 84 12.59 -1.87 1.66
CA ILE A 84 12.72 -3.33 1.74
C ILE A 84 13.37 -3.86 0.46
N HIS A 85 13.02 -3.33 -0.71
CA HIS A 85 13.67 -3.67 -1.97
C HIS A 85 15.17 -3.36 -1.93
N GLU A 86 15.58 -2.22 -1.35
CA GLU A 86 16.99 -1.88 -1.17
C GLU A 86 17.70 -2.88 -0.23
N LYS A 87 17.06 -3.28 0.86
CA LYS A 87 17.60 -4.30 1.76
C LYS A 87 17.74 -5.65 1.05
N MET A 88 16.73 -6.08 0.28
CA MET A 88 16.81 -7.32 -0.51
C MET A 88 17.92 -7.29 -1.55
N LYS A 89 18.11 -6.17 -2.24
CA LYS A 89 19.21 -5.98 -3.20
C LYS A 89 20.57 -6.12 -2.51
N LYS A 90 20.73 -5.51 -1.33
CA LYS A 90 22.01 -5.47 -0.58
C LYS A 90 22.32 -6.78 0.11
N TYR A 91 21.36 -7.39 0.78
CA TYR A 91 21.58 -8.55 1.68
C TYR A 91 21.09 -9.88 1.10
N LYS A 92 20.41 -9.87 -0.07
CA LYS A 92 19.82 -11.03 -0.76
C LYS A 92 18.66 -11.71 0.00
N ARG A 93 18.68 -11.68 1.33
CA ARG A 93 17.69 -12.30 2.22
C ARG A 93 17.29 -11.32 3.32
N LEU A 94 16.00 -11.29 3.67
CA LEU A 94 15.47 -10.39 4.70
C LEU A 94 15.84 -10.84 6.12
N ASP A 95 16.03 -12.14 6.34
CA ASP A 95 16.43 -12.71 7.64
C ASP A 95 17.88 -12.41 8.03
N THR A 96 18.74 -12.06 7.06
CA THR A 96 20.13 -11.66 7.28
C THR A 96 20.35 -10.14 7.28
N ALA A 97 19.34 -9.36 6.85
CA ALA A 97 19.43 -7.91 6.82
C ALA A 97 19.46 -7.33 8.26
N PRO A 98 20.16 -6.18 8.50
CA PRO A 98 20.15 -5.51 9.79
C PRO A 98 18.73 -5.14 10.27
N LEU A 99 18.50 -5.23 11.58
CA LEU A 99 17.27 -4.79 12.22
C LEU A 99 17.22 -3.25 12.34
N PRO A 100 16.04 -2.65 12.33
CA PRO A 100 14.74 -3.27 12.03
C PRO A 100 14.61 -3.59 10.54
N THR A 101 14.14 -4.82 10.18
CA THR A 101 13.90 -5.16 8.78
C THR A 101 12.60 -4.54 8.30
N PHE A 102 11.50 -4.87 8.95
CA PHE A 102 10.20 -4.27 8.75
C PHE A 102 9.88 -3.28 9.85
N THR A 103 9.09 -2.26 9.55
CA THR A 103 8.68 -1.20 10.47
C THR A 103 7.21 -0.85 10.23
N ARG A 104 6.60 -0.06 11.10
CA ARG A 104 5.26 0.50 10.84
C ARG A 104 5.18 1.21 9.49
N GLN A 105 6.24 1.91 9.09
CA GLN A 105 6.28 2.63 7.82
C GLN A 105 6.23 1.71 6.60
N THR A 106 6.79 0.49 6.71
CA THR A 106 6.66 -0.50 5.62
C THR A 106 5.24 -1.01 5.50
N ASP A 107 4.54 -1.27 6.61
CA ASP A 107 3.12 -1.63 6.60
C ASP A 107 2.24 -0.49 6.05
N LEU A 108 2.54 0.77 6.39
CA LEU A 108 1.80 1.94 5.91
C LEU A 108 1.92 2.14 4.39
N PHE A 109 3.05 1.75 3.80
CA PHE A 109 3.20 1.72 2.34
C PHE A 109 2.28 0.67 1.70
N ALA A 110 2.27 -0.55 2.24
CA ALA A 110 1.39 -1.62 1.77
C ALA A 110 -0.09 -1.29 2.00
N LEU A 111 -0.45 -0.72 3.16
CA LEU A 111 -1.80 -0.22 3.45
C LEU A 111 -2.27 0.77 2.37
N ALA A 112 -1.43 1.73 2.00
CA ALA A 112 -1.76 2.69 0.95
C ALA A 112 -1.97 2.02 -0.42
N ILE A 113 -1.21 0.97 -0.77
CA ILE A 113 -1.42 0.18 -2.00
C ILE A 113 -2.81 -0.46 -1.98
N HIS A 114 -3.21 -1.09 -0.88
CA HIS A 114 -4.51 -1.74 -0.76
C HIS A 114 -5.67 -0.74 -0.80
N ILE A 115 -5.56 0.40 -0.11
CA ILE A 115 -6.57 1.46 -0.17
C ILE A 115 -6.70 1.98 -1.61
N PHE A 116 -5.57 2.20 -2.29
CA PHE A 116 -5.57 2.63 -3.68
C PHE A 116 -6.29 1.61 -4.58
N ALA A 117 -5.95 0.32 -4.47
CA ALA A 117 -6.57 -0.72 -5.27
C ALA A 117 -8.09 -0.80 -5.04
N LEU A 118 -8.56 -0.65 -3.80
CA LEU A 118 -9.99 -0.61 -3.48
C LEU A 118 -10.70 0.58 -4.14
N LEU A 119 -10.13 1.78 -4.07
CA LEU A 119 -10.72 3.00 -4.62
C LEU A 119 -10.57 3.12 -6.15
N MET A 120 -9.56 2.45 -6.72
CA MET A 120 -9.21 2.51 -8.13
C MET A 120 -9.52 1.20 -8.88
N ASN A 121 -10.62 0.52 -8.49
CA ASN A 121 -11.15 -0.68 -9.15
C ASN A 121 -10.13 -1.80 -9.39
N GLY A 122 -9.31 -2.08 -8.39
CA GLY A 122 -8.30 -3.15 -8.42
C GLY A 122 -6.97 -2.77 -9.08
N HIS A 123 -6.83 -1.54 -9.60
CA HIS A 123 -5.56 -1.09 -10.18
C HIS A 123 -4.49 -0.91 -9.11
N HIS A 124 -3.33 -1.48 -9.37
CA HIS A 124 -2.16 -1.26 -8.50
C HIS A 124 -1.56 0.14 -8.76
N PRO A 125 -1.19 0.92 -7.73
CA PRO A 125 -0.77 2.33 -7.89
C PRO A 125 0.48 2.51 -8.77
N PHE A 126 1.30 1.50 -8.90
CA PHE A 126 2.54 1.54 -9.67
C PHE A 126 2.44 0.86 -11.05
N THR A 127 1.23 0.52 -11.50
CA THR A 127 1.00 0.01 -12.86
C THR A 127 0.95 1.16 -13.86
N CYS A 128 1.63 0.99 -15.00
CA CYS A 128 1.55 1.91 -16.14
C CYS A 128 1.36 1.15 -17.46
N ALA A 129 1.10 1.87 -18.53
CA ALA A 129 0.98 1.37 -19.89
C ALA A 129 1.86 2.20 -20.84
N VAL A 130 2.15 1.70 -22.03
CA VAL A 130 2.82 2.48 -23.07
C VAL A 130 1.87 3.55 -23.62
N ASP A 131 2.37 4.76 -23.78
CA ASP A 131 1.66 5.85 -24.46
C ASP A 131 1.80 5.70 -25.96
N LEU A 132 0.82 5.07 -26.59
CA LEU A 132 0.79 4.81 -28.03
C LEU A 132 0.72 6.09 -28.88
N SER A 133 0.29 7.22 -28.30
CA SER A 133 0.21 8.51 -29.01
C SER A 133 1.57 9.12 -29.32
N LYS A 134 2.64 8.65 -28.69
CA LYS A 134 3.99 9.22 -28.77
C LYS A 134 5.00 8.36 -29.53
N ASN A 135 4.53 7.45 -30.39
CA ASN A 135 5.39 6.54 -31.15
C ASN A 135 6.44 5.77 -30.35
N CYS A 136 6.11 5.46 -29.07
CA CYS A 136 6.99 4.76 -28.14
C CYS A 136 6.68 3.26 -28.07
N VAL A 137 6.18 2.66 -29.14
CA VAL A 137 5.63 1.28 -29.20
C VAL A 137 6.66 0.20 -28.84
N SER A 138 7.95 0.49 -28.92
CA SER A 138 9.04 -0.47 -28.65
C SER A 138 9.57 -0.44 -27.21
N LEU A 139 9.04 0.42 -26.33
CA LEU A 139 9.51 0.49 -24.95
C LEU A 139 8.90 -0.64 -24.12
N PRO A 140 9.71 -1.40 -23.35
CA PRO A 140 9.18 -2.36 -22.40
C PRO A 140 8.40 -1.62 -21.31
N VAL A 141 7.21 -2.13 -20.96
CA VAL A 141 6.41 -1.58 -19.85
C VAL A 141 7.08 -1.94 -18.53
N PRO A 142 7.47 -0.94 -17.71
CA PRO A 142 8.04 -1.22 -16.41
C PRO A 142 7.05 -1.97 -15.52
N GLN A 143 7.52 -3.00 -14.86
CA GLN A 143 6.72 -3.72 -13.86
C GLN A 143 6.48 -2.86 -12.62
N PRO A 144 5.40 -3.10 -11.85
CA PRO A 144 5.13 -2.36 -10.62
C PRO A 144 6.32 -2.28 -9.66
N ILE A 145 7.08 -3.36 -9.52
CA ILE A 145 8.30 -3.43 -8.70
C ILE A 145 9.35 -2.41 -9.14
N GLU A 146 9.54 -2.25 -10.45
CA GLU A 146 10.50 -1.27 -11.01
C GLU A 146 10.05 0.16 -10.71
N ASN A 147 8.75 0.43 -10.86
CA ASN A 147 8.17 1.72 -10.56
C ASN A 147 8.22 2.04 -9.05
N ILE A 148 7.99 1.06 -8.17
CA ILE A 148 8.19 1.19 -6.71
C ILE A 148 9.64 1.57 -6.41
N ARG A 149 10.61 0.83 -6.94
CA ARG A 149 12.05 1.09 -6.71
C ARG A 149 12.48 2.47 -7.19
N ASN A 150 11.93 2.93 -8.31
CA ASN A 150 12.25 4.22 -8.91
C ASN A 150 11.42 5.38 -8.38
N GLY A 151 10.46 5.15 -7.48
CA GLY A 151 9.57 6.17 -6.94
C GLY A 151 8.65 6.79 -7.99
N PHE A 152 8.33 6.03 -9.06
CA PHE A 152 7.45 6.51 -10.12
C PHE A 152 6.00 6.11 -9.83
N PHE A 153 5.18 7.08 -9.45
CA PHE A 153 3.73 6.94 -9.24
C PHE A 153 2.98 7.44 -10.48
N PRO A 154 2.58 6.56 -11.43
CA PRO A 154 2.05 6.94 -12.74
C PRO A 154 0.76 7.77 -12.72
N PHE A 155 -0.05 7.62 -11.69
CA PHE A 155 -1.33 8.35 -11.53
C PHE A 155 -1.14 9.83 -11.14
N TYR A 156 0.06 10.22 -10.77
CA TYR A 156 0.40 11.60 -10.40
C TYR A 156 1.58 12.15 -11.20
N MET A 157 2.55 11.30 -11.55
CA MET A 157 3.79 11.70 -12.20
C MET A 157 3.74 11.39 -13.70
N ASN A 158 4.25 12.29 -14.50
CA ASN A 158 4.40 12.09 -15.95
C ASN A 158 5.79 11.54 -16.28
N ARG A 159 5.86 10.53 -17.13
CA ARG A 159 7.09 10.00 -17.72
C ARG A 159 6.88 9.79 -19.21
N ARG A 160 7.80 10.33 -20.03
CA ARG A 160 7.71 10.22 -21.49
C ARG A 160 7.59 8.76 -21.94
N GLY A 161 6.61 8.45 -22.76
CA GLY A 161 6.35 7.13 -23.31
C GLY A 161 5.46 6.24 -22.44
N PHE A 162 5.04 6.70 -21.26
CA PHE A 162 4.16 5.94 -20.36
C PHE A 162 2.95 6.75 -19.94
N THR A 163 1.85 6.04 -19.72
CA THR A 163 0.57 6.57 -19.24
C THR A 163 -0.05 5.61 -18.24
N ILE A 164 -1.14 6.02 -17.60
CA ILE A 164 -1.96 5.12 -16.77
C ILE A 164 -2.67 4.08 -17.65
N PRO A 165 -3.04 2.90 -17.13
CA PRO A 165 -3.81 1.89 -17.86
C PRO A 165 -5.13 2.47 -18.38
N LYS A 166 -5.52 2.09 -19.61
CA LYS A 166 -6.69 2.65 -20.33
C LYS A 166 -8.00 2.62 -19.57
N TYR A 167 -8.22 1.59 -18.74
CA TYR A 167 -9.47 1.39 -17.99
C TYR A 167 -9.35 1.76 -16.51
N ALA A 168 -8.24 2.37 -16.09
CA ALA A 168 -8.10 2.86 -14.74
C ALA A 168 -9.04 4.07 -14.54
N PRO A 169 -9.73 4.16 -13.37
CA PRO A 169 -10.46 5.36 -13.01
C PRO A 169 -9.57 6.60 -13.03
N ASP A 170 -10.15 7.77 -13.30
CA ASP A 170 -9.42 9.01 -13.20
C ASP A 170 -9.09 9.33 -11.74
N PHE A 171 -7.80 9.37 -11.40
CA PHE A 171 -7.30 9.68 -10.08
C PHE A 171 -7.80 11.04 -9.55
N ASN A 172 -8.06 12.00 -10.47
CA ASN A 172 -8.56 13.32 -10.10
C ASN A 172 -10.02 13.32 -9.63
N GLN A 173 -10.78 12.24 -9.85
CA GLN A 173 -12.13 12.10 -9.31
C GLN A 173 -12.14 11.78 -7.80
N LEU A 174 -11.02 11.32 -7.25
CA LEU A 174 -10.91 11.16 -5.81
C LEU A 174 -10.86 12.52 -5.10
N PRO A 175 -11.45 12.65 -3.89
CA PRO A 175 -11.34 13.86 -3.09
C PRO A 175 -9.88 14.31 -2.91
N GLU A 176 -9.66 15.61 -2.92
CA GLU A 176 -8.30 16.20 -2.82
C GLU A 176 -7.53 15.68 -1.61
N LYS A 177 -8.21 15.54 -0.46
CA LYS A 177 -7.61 15.01 0.77
C LYS A 177 -7.07 13.59 0.58
N ILE A 178 -7.83 12.71 -0.08
CA ILE A 178 -7.42 11.33 -0.40
C ILE A 178 -6.24 11.33 -1.37
N ARG A 179 -6.29 12.16 -2.42
CA ARG A 179 -5.18 12.28 -3.38
C ARG A 179 -3.89 12.74 -2.72
N LYS A 180 -3.96 13.72 -1.83
CA LYS A 180 -2.80 14.21 -1.04
C LYS A 180 -2.19 13.11 -0.16
N LEU A 181 -3.02 12.25 0.45
CA LEU A 181 -2.52 11.11 1.23
C LEU A 181 -1.78 10.11 0.33
N PHE A 182 -2.28 9.79 -0.88
CA PHE A 182 -1.57 8.93 -1.81
C PHE A 182 -0.24 9.54 -2.29
N ILE A 183 -0.22 10.82 -2.61
CA ILE A 183 1.02 11.52 -3.01
C ILE A 183 2.03 11.46 -1.86
N ARG A 184 1.60 11.74 -0.62
CA ARG A 184 2.45 11.65 0.56
C ARG A 184 2.94 10.23 0.82
N ALA A 185 2.10 9.19 0.58
CA ALA A 185 2.50 7.80 0.76
C ALA A 185 3.55 7.34 -0.29
N PHE A 186 3.33 7.68 -1.56
CA PHE A 186 4.07 7.09 -2.69
C PHE A 186 5.17 7.97 -3.26
N VAL A 187 5.09 9.28 -3.10
CA VAL A 187 6.09 10.24 -3.61
C VAL A 187 6.97 10.75 -2.49
N ASP A 188 6.40 11.42 -1.50
CA ASP A 188 7.16 11.94 -0.36
C ASP A 188 7.69 10.81 0.52
N GLY A 189 6.83 9.83 0.80
CA GLY A 189 7.14 8.63 1.60
C GLY A 189 8.07 7.63 0.90
N HIS A 190 8.32 7.77 -0.41
CA HIS A 190 9.40 7.05 -1.09
C HIS A 190 10.77 7.56 -0.62
N LYS A 191 10.92 8.87 -0.51
CA LYS A 191 12.16 9.54 -0.08
C LYS A 191 12.35 9.49 1.44
N ASN A 192 11.26 9.69 2.18
CA ASN A 192 11.24 9.67 3.63
C ASN A 192 10.06 8.84 4.16
N PRO A 193 10.28 7.57 4.55
CA PRO A 193 9.22 6.72 5.05
C PRO A 193 8.42 7.29 6.25
N GLN A 194 9.04 8.17 7.05
CA GLN A 194 8.41 8.75 8.25
C GLN A 194 7.24 9.70 7.96
N VAL A 195 7.15 10.22 6.73
CA VAL A 195 6.05 11.12 6.35
C VAL A 195 4.84 10.38 5.79
N ARG A 196 4.89 9.06 5.64
CA ARG A 196 3.74 8.25 5.18
C ARG A 196 2.54 8.46 6.09
N PRO A 197 1.34 8.63 5.54
CA PRO A 197 0.12 8.71 6.33
C PRO A 197 -0.03 7.48 7.21
N ASP A 198 -0.37 7.67 8.47
CA ASP A 198 -0.69 6.56 9.36
C ASP A 198 -2.12 6.04 9.13
N ALA A 199 -2.44 4.92 9.79
CA ALA A 199 -3.75 4.29 9.63
C ALA A 199 -4.89 5.16 10.15
N ALA A 200 -4.65 6.03 11.13
CA ALA A 200 -5.66 6.95 11.67
C ALA A 200 -5.95 8.10 10.71
N GLU A 201 -4.94 8.62 10.02
CA GLU A 201 -5.12 9.65 8.99
C GLU A 201 -5.94 9.13 7.81
N TRP A 202 -5.65 7.91 7.33
CA TRP A 202 -6.45 7.22 6.31
C TRP A 202 -7.88 7.00 6.77
N TYR A 203 -8.06 6.47 7.99
CA TYR A 203 -9.37 6.24 8.60
C TYR A 203 -10.23 7.50 8.59
N ASN A 204 -9.69 8.64 9.06
CA ASN A 204 -10.42 9.91 9.11
C ASN A 204 -10.78 10.42 7.71
N ALA A 205 -9.84 10.36 6.76
CA ALA A 205 -10.09 10.81 5.40
C ALA A 205 -11.14 9.97 4.66
N LEU A 206 -11.11 8.64 4.86
CA LEU A 206 -12.11 7.72 4.31
C LEU A 206 -13.48 7.91 4.94
N HIS A 207 -13.54 8.23 6.24
CA HIS A 207 -14.79 8.56 6.93
C HIS A 207 -15.43 9.83 6.35
N GLU A 208 -14.67 10.90 6.20
CA GLU A 208 -15.13 12.13 5.56
C GLU A 208 -15.62 11.90 4.13
N MET A 209 -14.84 11.14 3.34
CA MET A 209 -15.22 10.77 1.97
C MET A 209 -16.55 10.03 1.95
N ARG A 210 -16.79 9.09 2.86
CA ARG A 210 -18.04 8.34 2.96
C ARG A 210 -19.24 9.26 3.26
N LEU A 211 -19.05 10.27 4.11
CA LEU A 211 -20.12 11.20 4.48
C LEU A 211 -20.47 12.19 3.35
N SER A 212 -19.55 12.38 2.38
CA SER A 212 -19.75 13.30 1.24
C SER A 212 -20.43 12.65 0.03
N LEU A 213 -20.68 11.36 0.05
CA LEU A 213 -21.33 10.57 -1.02
C LEU A 213 -22.80 10.33 -0.72
#